data_9e8a7ef2821789e3746953ecc1a3a157
#
_entry.id   9e8a7ef2821789e3746953ecc1a3a157
#
_cell.length_a   1.000
_cell.length_b   1.000
_cell.length_c   1.000
_cell.angle_alpha   90.00
_cell.angle_beta   90.00
_cell.angle_gamma   90.00
#
_symmetry.space_group_name_H-M   'P 1'
#
loop_
_entity.id
_entity.type
_entity.pdbx_description
1 polymer ?
#
loop_
_entity_poly.entity_id
_entity_poly.type
_entity_poly.pdbx_seq_one_letter_code
_entity_poly.pdbx_strand_id
1 'polypeptide(L)'
;MKSSVIFFQLIIFFSAGSSFAQNIEEFKWKNRLVILTTDSLENKLYKAQIKSLESDLEGLDVRKLIVITLVDNFQITGLSGNIRQDIGSGYDTFSSDQGAFKFYLVGLDGGIKFSSSSIVDNKKLFNLIDVMPMRRLELENNN
;
A
#
# COMPACT_ATOMS: atom_id res chain seq x y z
N MET A 1 53.03 -31.41 22.72
CA MET A 1 51.89 -31.33 21.83
C MET A 1 50.93 -30.30 22.38
N LYS A 2 50.88 -29.14 21.77
CA LYS A 2 49.95 -28.07 22.21
C LYS A 2 48.76 -28.03 21.24
N SER A 3 47.62 -28.53 21.70
CA SER A 3 46.34 -28.42 20.94
C SER A 3 45.81 -27.00 21.08
N SER A 4 45.89 -26.26 19.99
CA SER A 4 45.31 -24.93 19.90
C SER A 4 43.82 -25.09 19.52
N VAL A 5 42.95 -24.95 20.49
CA VAL A 5 41.52 -24.92 20.26
C VAL A 5 41.16 -23.50 19.80
N ILE A 6 40.96 -23.34 18.51
CA ILE A 6 40.46 -22.09 17.93
C ILE A 6 38.93 -22.04 18.20
N PHE A 7 38.54 -21.22 19.16
CA PHE A 7 37.17 -20.89 19.47
C PHE A 7 36.65 -19.98 18.35
N PHE A 8 35.93 -20.56 17.37
CA PHE A 8 35.26 -19.79 16.33
C PHE A 8 33.97 -19.22 16.93
N GLN A 9 34.06 -17.99 17.40
CA GLN A 9 32.95 -17.27 17.95
C GLN A 9 32.05 -16.79 16.79
N LEU A 10 31.00 -17.56 16.54
CA LEU A 10 29.97 -17.23 15.55
C LEU A 10 29.17 -16.03 16.07
N ILE A 11 29.55 -14.84 15.62
CA ILE A 11 28.78 -13.61 15.87
C ILE A 11 27.55 -13.69 14.97
N ILE A 12 26.44 -14.14 15.54
CA ILE A 12 25.12 -14.03 14.90
C ILE A 12 24.72 -12.54 14.98
N PHE A 13 24.91 -11.83 13.88
CA PHE A 13 24.33 -10.51 13.68
C PHE A 13 22.80 -10.68 13.59
N PHE A 14 22.15 -10.54 14.74
CA PHE A 14 20.70 -10.38 14.79
C PHE A 14 20.40 -8.97 14.31
N SER A 15 20.27 -8.78 12.99
CA SER A 15 19.71 -7.56 12.44
C SER A 15 18.24 -7.51 12.86
N ALA A 16 17.95 -6.88 13.98
CA ALA A 16 16.62 -6.46 14.34
C ALA A 16 16.18 -5.47 13.24
N GLY A 17 15.47 -6.00 12.24
CA GLY A 17 14.79 -5.19 11.26
C GLY A 17 13.79 -4.32 12.00
N SER A 18 14.10 -3.06 12.21
CA SER A 18 13.15 -2.09 12.71
C SER A 18 12.06 -1.99 11.65
N SER A 19 10.92 -2.62 11.89
CA SER A 19 9.71 -2.42 11.09
C SER A 19 9.21 -1.00 11.38
N PHE A 20 9.76 0.00 10.70
CA PHE A 20 9.22 1.35 10.75
C PHE A 20 7.89 1.33 10.00
N ALA A 21 6.81 1.77 10.68
CA ALA A 21 5.54 2.05 10.04
C ALA A 21 5.76 3.04 8.89
N GLN A 22 5.37 2.63 7.67
CA GLN A 22 5.53 3.49 6.50
C GLN A 22 4.62 4.70 6.61
N ASN A 23 5.23 5.89 6.55
CA ASN A 23 4.51 7.16 6.50
C ASN A 23 3.94 7.38 5.09
N ILE A 24 2.72 7.92 4.98
CA ILE A 24 2.10 8.24 3.69
C ILE A 24 2.96 9.21 2.85
N GLU A 25 3.70 10.11 3.49
CA GLU A 25 4.60 11.06 2.81
C GLU A 25 5.74 10.38 2.04
N GLU A 26 6.13 9.15 2.41
CA GLU A 26 7.19 8.40 1.72
C GLU A 26 6.80 8.02 0.28
N PHE A 27 5.51 7.94 0.01
CA PHE A 27 4.96 7.61 -1.32
C PHE A 27 4.80 8.83 -2.22
N LYS A 28 4.76 10.03 -1.64
CA LYS A 28 4.53 11.27 -2.38
C LYS A 28 5.55 11.46 -3.50
N TRP A 29 5.08 11.82 -4.68
CA TRP A 29 5.85 11.95 -5.92
C TRP A 29 6.49 10.66 -6.46
N LYS A 30 6.29 9.53 -5.79
CA LYS A 30 6.79 8.21 -6.20
C LYS A 30 5.67 7.29 -6.64
N ASN A 31 4.62 7.21 -5.82
CA ASN A 31 3.52 6.26 -6.01
C ASN A 31 2.16 6.95 -5.85
N ARG A 32 1.19 6.45 -6.59
CA ARG A 32 -0.23 6.66 -6.28
C ARG A 32 -0.65 5.61 -5.28
N LEU A 33 -1.66 5.92 -4.46
CA LEU A 33 -2.14 4.97 -3.47
C LEU A 33 -3.62 4.65 -3.69
N VAL A 34 -3.95 3.39 -3.53
CA VAL A 34 -5.30 2.96 -3.19
C VAL A 34 -5.30 2.68 -1.70
N ILE A 35 -6.05 3.47 -0.95
CA ILE A 35 -6.21 3.26 0.49
C ILE A 35 -7.59 2.65 0.72
N LEU A 36 -7.62 1.49 1.36
CA LEU A 36 -8.83 0.78 1.74
C LEU A 36 -8.97 0.86 3.25
N THR A 37 -10.11 1.33 3.73
CA THR A 37 -10.46 1.24 5.15
C THR A 37 -11.54 0.20 5.34
N THR A 38 -11.47 -0.56 6.43
CA THR A 38 -12.46 -1.58 6.74
C THR A 38 -12.45 -1.89 8.24
N ASP A 39 -13.60 -2.32 8.74
CA ASP A 39 -13.76 -2.86 10.10
C ASP A 39 -13.14 -4.25 10.28
N SER A 40 -13.03 -5.01 9.19
CA SER A 40 -12.52 -6.38 9.23
C SER A 40 -11.99 -6.82 7.88
N LEU A 41 -10.95 -7.64 7.87
CA LEU A 41 -10.44 -8.29 6.66
C LEU A 41 -11.46 -9.31 6.09
N GLU A 42 -12.44 -9.73 6.89
CA GLU A 42 -13.54 -10.60 6.47
C GLU A 42 -14.70 -9.85 5.82
N ASN A 43 -14.65 -8.51 5.81
CA ASN A 43 -15.68 -7.68 5.17
C ASN A 43 -15.83 -8.05 3.68
N LYS A 44 -17.07 -8.28 3.25
CA LYS A 44 -17.36 -8.76 1.88
C LYS A 44 -16.95 -7.77 0.80
N LEU A 45 -17.15 -6.47 1.03
CA LEU A 45 -16.76 -5.42 0.06
C LEU A 45 -15.24 -5.32 -0.02
N TYR A 46 -14.56 -5.40 1.13
CA TYR A 46 -13.10 -5.43 1.17
C TYR A 46 -12.53 -6.59 0.37
N LYS A 47 -13.00 -7.83 0.63
CA LYS A 47 -12.54 -9.03 -0.09
C LYS A 47 -12.79 -8.93 -1.60
N ALA A 48 -13.98 -8.45 -1.99
CA ALA A 48 -14.30 -8.26 -3.40
C ALA A 48 -13.42 -7.19 -4.05
N GLN A 49 -13.10 -6.11 -3.33
CA GLN A 49 -12.20 -5.07 -3.82
C GLN A 49 -10.77 -5.58 -4.00
N ILE A 50 -10.23 -6.32 -3.03
CA ILE A 50 -8.91 -6.95 -3.14
C ILE A 50 -8.85 -7.88 -4.36
N LYS A 51 -9.85 -8.75 -4.53
CA LYS A 51 -9.95 -9.65 -5.69
C LYS A 51 -9.98 -8.89 -7.02
N SER A 52 -10.69 -7.76 -7.08
CA SER A 52 -10.72 -6.90 -8.26
C SER A 52 -9.33 -6.33 -8.56
N LEU A 53 -8.63 -5.81 -7.57
CA LEU A 53 -7.28 -5.26 -7.74
C LEU A 53 -6.27 -6.35 -8.15
N GLU A 54 -6.33 -7.53 -7.56
CA GLU A 54 -5.46 -8.67 -7.88
C GLU A 54 -5.65 -9.19 -9.32
N SER A 55 -6.78 -8.91 -9.95
CA SER A 55 -7.05 -9.38 -11.32
C SER A 55 -6.21 -8.70 -12.40
N ASP A 56 -5.53 -7.59 -12.10
CA ASP A 56 -4.66 -6.89 -13.04
C ASP A 56 -3.49 -6.20 -12.32
N LEU A 57 -2.55 -7.00 -11.85
CA LEU A 57 -1.34 -6.52 -11.14
C LEU A 57 -0.44 -5.67 -12.04
N GLU A 58 -0.33 -6.02 -13.32
CA GLU A 58 0.45 -5.24 -14.30
C GLU A 58 -0.17 -3.85 -14.50
N GLY A 59 -1.49 -3.78 -14.60
CA GLY A 59 -2.21 -2.50 -14.69
C GLY A 59 -2.00 -1.59 -13.49
N LEU A 60 -1.86 -2.17 -12.29
CA LEU A 60 -1.49 -1.43 -11.09
C LEU A 60 -0.04 -0.93 -11.14
N ASP A 61 0.89 -1.81 -11.52
CA ASP A 61 2.33 -1.53 -11.53
C ASP A 61 2.69 -0.43 -12.53
N VAL A 62 2.20 -0.49 -13.77
CA VAL A 62 2.47 0.54 -14.79
C VAL A 62 1.93 1.92 -14.41
N ARG A 63 1.00 2.00 -13.46
CA ARG A 63 0.46 3.23 -12.89
C ARG A 63 1.10 3.61 -11.55
N LYS A 64 2.12 2.87 -11.13
CA LYS A 64 2.83 3.07 -9.86
C LYS A 64 1.87 3.08 -8.66
N LEU A 65 0.85 2.20 -8.68
CA LEU A 65 -0.13 2.07 -7.61
C LEU A 65 0.37 1.12 -6.53
N ILE A 66 0.24 1.56 -5.30
CA ILE A 66 0.41 0.73 -4.10
C ILE A 66 -0.93 0.68 -3.37
N VAL A 67 -1.30 -0.50 -2.91
CA VAL A 67 -2.52 -0.71 -2.12
C VAL A 67 -2.14 -0.73 -0.65
N ILE A 68 -2.86 0.04 0.15
CA ILE A 68 -2.70 0.13 1.60
C ILE A 68 -4.05 -0.14 2.23
N THR A 69 -4.11 -1.09 3.13
CA THR A 69 -5.31 -1.38 3.93
C THR A 69 -5.12 -0.88 5.35
N LEU A 70 -6.09 -0.13 5.84
CA LEU A 70 -6.19 0.29 7.23
C LEU A 70 -7.33 -0.49 7.88
N VAL A 71 -7.01 -1.27 8.89
CA VAL A 71 -7.95 -2.09 9.66
C VAL A 71 -7.57 -2.07 11.13
N ASP A 72 -8.50 -1.77 12.01
CA ASP A 72 -8.23 -1.51 13.42
C ASP A 72 -7.07 -0.49 13.58
N ASN A 73 -6.00 -0.89 14.28
CA ASN A 73 -4.80 -0.08 14.47
C ASN A 73 -3.63 -0.53 13.58
N PHE A 74 -3.92 -1.30 12.51
CA PHE A 74 -2.90 -1.87 11.65
C PHE A 74 -2.98 -1.31 10.23
N GLN A 75 -1.81 -1.15 9.65
CA GLN A 75 -1.60 -0.89 8.23
C GLN A 75 -1.07 -2.15 7.56
N ILE A 76 -1.65 -2.51 6.43
CA ILE A 76 -1.16 -3.58 5.56
C ILE A 76 -0.77 -2.94 4.24
N THR A 77 0.49 -3.06 3.86
CA THR A 77 0.99 -2.55 2.59
C THR A 77 1.12 -3.68 1.57
N GLY A 78 0.56 -3.46 0.39
CA GLY A 78 0.49 -4.43 -0.71
C GLY A 78 -0.75 -5.33 -0.64
N LEU A 79 -0.95 -6.11 -1.72
CA LEU A 79 -2.08 -7.02 -1.87
C LEU A 79 -1.85 -8.36 -1.17
N SER A 80 -0.60 -8.78 -1.04
CA SER A 80 -0.23 -10.09 -0.46
C SER A 80 -0.41 -10.19 1.06
N GLY A 81 -0.80 -9.12 1.73
CA GLY A 81 -1.26 -9.11 3.11
C GLY A 81 -0.26 -9.52 4.21
N ASN A 82 1.00 -9.72 3.88
CA ASN A 82 1.98 -10.32 4.79
C ASN A 82 2.70 -9.34 5.71
N ILE A 83 2.62 -8.04 5.44
CA ILE A 83 3.30 -7.03 6.25
C ILE A 83 2.24 -6.25 7.01
N ARG A 84 2.03 -6.62 8.28
CA ARG A 84 1.26 -5.86 9.25
C ARG A 84 2.20 -4.95 10.01
N GLN A 85 1.86 -3.69 10.09
CA GLN A 85 2.59 -2.67 10.84
C GLN A 85 1.59 -1.81 11.60
N ASP A 86 2.04 -1.14 12.64
CA ASP A 86 1.25 -0.06 13.25
C ASP A 86 0.99 1.02 12.20
N ILE A 87 -0.14 1.72 12.32
CA ILE A 87 -0.48 2.78 11.37
C ILE A 87 0.59 3.88 11.44
N GLY A 88 1.21 4.14 10.29
CA GLY A 88 2.18 5.22 10.14
C GLY A 88 1.53 6.60 10.23
N SER A 89 2.34 7.65 10.30
CA SER A 89 1.83 9.01 10.31
C SER A 89 1.24 9.42 8.96
N GLY A 90 0.29 10.35 8.98
CA GLY A 90 -0.37 10.88 7.78
C GLY A 90 -1.63 10.13 7.34
N TYR A 91 -2.04 9.07 8.05
CA TYR A 91 -3.27 8.32 7.74
C TYR A 91 -4.48 8.75 8.56
N ASP A 92 -4.37 9.78 9.40
CA ASP A 92 -5.44 10.23 10.30
C ASP A 92 -6.73 10.59 9.55
N THR A 93 -6.60 11.18 8.36
CA THR A 93 -7.75 11.54 7.49
C THR A 93 -8.57 10.32 7.08
N PHE A 94 -7.93 9.14 6.99
CA PHE A 94 -8.57 7.90 6.57
C PHE A 94 -9.04 7.06 7.75
N SER A 95 -8.41 7.19 8.90
CA SER A 95 -8.69 6.37 10.10
C SER A 95 -10.05 6.66 10.72
N SER A 96 -10.61 7.85 10.51
CA SER A 96 -11.96 8.20 10.98
C SER A 96 -13.09 7.39 10.34
N ASP A 97 -12.83 6.73 9.22
CA ASP A 97 -13.80 5.95 8.45
C ASP A 97 -13.68 4.43 8.66
N GLN A 98 -12.91 3.96 9.65
CA GLN A 98 -12.65 2.53 9.89
C GLN A 98 -13.90 1.69 10.25
N GLY A 99 -15.03 2.30 10.55
CA GLY A 99 -16.28 1.60 10.85
C GLY A 99 -17.02 1.01 9.64
N ALA A 100 -16.57 1.32 8.41
CA ALA A 100 -17.18 0.82 7.18
C ALA A 100 -16.13 0.70 6.07
N PHE A 101 -16.41 -0.15 5.07
CA PHE A 101 -15.56 -0.23 3.90
C PHE A 101 -15.56 1.09 3.14
N LYS A 102 -14.35 1.61 2.84
CA LYS A 102 -14.18 2.76 1.98
C LYS A 102 -12.92 2.64 1.14
N PHE A 103 -13.02 3.11 -0.08
CA PHE A 103 -11.97 3.16 -1.07
C PHE A 103 -11.55 4.61 -1.28
N TYR A 104 -10.24 4.87 -1.29
CA TYR A 104 -9.66 6.16 -1.64
C TYR A 104 -8.61 5.99 -2.71
N LEU A 105 -8.61 6.89 -3.70
CA LEU A 105 -7.52 7.05 -4.65
C LEU A 105 -6.74 8.31 -4.29
N VAL A 106 -5.46 8.16 -4.04
CA VAL A 106 -4.52 9.25 -3.74
C VAL A 106 -3.56 9.43 -4.91
N GLY A 107 -3.42 10.65 -5.37
CA GLY A 107 -2.50 11.00 -6.47
C GLY A 107 -1.04 11.07 -6.04
N LEU A 108 -0.14 11.28 -6.99
CA LEU A 108 1.30 11.47 -6.73
C LEU A 108 1.60 12.65 -5.80
N ASP A 109 0.76 13.68 -5.83
CA ASP A 109 0.86 14.86 -4.98
C ASP A 109 0.39 14.64 -3.53
N GLY A 110 -0.07 13.42 -3.20
CA GLY A 110 -0.62 13.07 -1.91
C GLY A 110 -2.07 13.49 -1.67
N GLY A 111 -2.71 14.11 -2.66
CA GLY A 111 -4.11 14.53 -2.56
C GLY A 111 -5.10 13.41 -2.89
N ILE A 112 -6.25 13.37 -2.18
CA ILE A 112 -7.35 12.47 -2.50
C ILE A 112 -7.98 12.92 -3.81
N LYS A 113 -8.04 12.02 -4.79
CA LYS A 113 -8.59 12.26 -6.12
C LYS A 113 -9.99 11.67 -6.29
N PHE A 114 -10.28 10.61 -5.56
CA PHE A 114 -11.57 9.93 -5.60
C PHE A 114 -11.80 9.13 -4.33
N SER A 115 -13.04 8.99 -3.92
CA SER A 115 -13.44 8.08 -2.83
C SER A 115 -14.77 7.41 -3.13
N SER A 116 -14.98 6.22 -2.57
CA SER A 116 -16.21 5.45 -2.77
C SER A 116 -16.44 4.50 -1.58
N SER A 117 -17.67 4.33 -1.18
CA SER A 117 -18.10 3.27 -0.25
C SER A 117 -18.55 1.99 -0.96
N SER A 118 -18.41 1.94 -2.27
CA SER A 118 -18.70 0.78 -3.11
C SER A 118 -17.45 0.30 -3.81
N ILE A 119 -17.48 -0.93 -4.32
CA ILE A 119 -16.36 -1.50 -5.08
C ILE A 119 -16.06 -0.64 -6.31
N VAL A 120 -14.78 -0.45 -6.55
CA VAL A 120 -14.23 0.24 -7.72
C VAL A 120 -13.49 -0.78 -8.56
N ASP A 121 -14.03 -1.11 -9.73
CA ASP A 121 -13.35 -2.02 -10.65
C ASP A 121 -12.10 -1.39 -11.28
N ASN A 122 -11.19 -2.23 -11.78
CA ASN A 122 -9.94 -1.78 -12.35
C ASN A 122 -10.12 -0.87 -13.56
N LYS A 123 -11.15 -1.08 -14.38
CA LYS A 123 -11.43 -0.22 -15.54
C LYS A 123 -11.73 1.21 -15.09
N LYS A 124 -12.60 1.37 -14.10
CA LYS A 124 -12.93 2.69 -13.54
C LYS A 124 -11.71 3.33 -12.87
N LEU A 125 -10.97 2.55 -12.07
CA LEU A 125 -9.76 3.02 -11.40
C LEU A 125 -8.72 3.52 -12.41
N PHE A 126 -8.42 2.74 -13.43
CA PHE A 126 -7.43 3.10 -14.44
C PHE A 126 -7.86 4.30 -15.27
N ASN A 127 -9.13 4.40 -15.64
CA ASN A 127 -9.65 5.58 -16.32
C ASN A 127 -9.50 6.86 -15.48
N LEU A 128 -9.75 6.79 -14.18
CA LEU A 128 -9.55 7.93 -13.28
C LEU A 128 -8.07 8.38 -13.24
N ILE A 129 -7.14 7.43 -13.25
CA ILE A 129 -5.71 7.72 -13.20
C ILE A 129 -5.21 8.24 -14.55
N ASP A 130 -5.60 7.60 -15.66
CA ASP A 130 -5.05 7.88 -16.98
C ASP A 130 -5.41 9.28 -17.52
N VAL A 131 -6.44 9.93 -16.95
CA VAL A 131 -6.76 11.33 -17.24
C VAL A 131 -6.02 12.34 -16.36
N MET A 132 -5.29 11.89 -15.33
CA MET A 132 -4.53 12.79 -14.46
C MET A 132 -3.36 13.44 -15.22
N PRO A 133 -3.09 14.75 -15.00
CA PRO A 133 -2.02 15.45 -15.73
C PRO A 133 -0.65 14.78 -15.60
N MET A 134 -0.28 14.38 -14.38
CA MET A 134 1.01 13.70 -14.14
C MET A 134 1.10 12.35 -14.86
N ARG A 135 0.00 11.61 -14.98
CA ARG A 135 -0.03 10.35 -15.72
C ARG A 135 0.14 10.56 -17.22
N ARG A 136 -0.46 11.61 -17.77
CA ARG A 136 -0.28 11.97 -19.18
C ARG A 136 1.17 12.29 -19.51
N LEU A 137 1.85 13.05 -18.63
CA LEU A 137 3.28 13.31 -18.79
C LEU A 137 4.14 12.03 -18.71
N GLU A 138 3.79 11.08 -17.83
CA GLU A 138 4.47 9.78 -17.77
C GLU A 138 4.33 9.01 -19.09
N LEU A 139 3.14 9.02 -19.70
CA LEU A 139 2.88 8.34 -20.97
C LEU A 139 3.62 9.01 -22.14
N GLU A 140 3.70 10.33 -22.17
CA GLU A 140 4.43 11.08 -23.19
C GLU A 140 5.94 10.85 -23.14
N ASN A 141 6.51 10.75 -21.94
CA ASN A 141 7.95 10.54 -21.73
C ASN A 141 8.41 9.09 -22.01
N ASN A 142 7.49 8.16 -22.12
CA ASN A 142 7.79 6.73 -22.38
C ASN A 142 7.60 6.35 -23.87
N ASN A 143 7.25 7.29 -24.74
CA ASN A 143 7.15 7.13 -26.18
C ASN A 143 8.35 7.80 -26.88
#